data_406ff9c27f8d3f88cc2fcf1d8dea27df
#
_entry.id   406ff9c27f8d3f88cc2fcf1d8dea27df
#
_cell.length_a   1.000
_cell.length_b   1.000
_cell.length_c   1.000
_cell.angle_alpha   90.00
_cell.angle_beta   90.00
_cell.angle_gamma   90.00
#
_symmetry.space_group_name_H-M   'P 1'
#
loop_
_entity.id
_entity.type
_entity.pdbx_description
1 polymer ?
#
loop_
_entity_poly.entity_id
_entity_poly.type
_entity_poly.pdbx_seq_one_letter_code
_entity_poly.pdbx_strand_id
1 'polypeptide(L)'
;MNPLKKLASQTAVYGLSSVVGRLLNYLLVPLYTRYFLPAEYGVVTELYAYVAFLVVLLTYGMETAFFRFSKKEESTKVYSTTLISLLISSVVFVGLIFLNSSAISEWLGYSNHPEYIQFFALIIGMDAVSSISFAKLREQDKAMRFAFIRVLNIIVNVGFNLYFIVYQEYGIAYIFIANLFASVITLIMLFPEMLSSSWVFDKKLWKKMMIYALPLLIAGLAGMTNETIDRILLKHLLPNTDIAASELGLYGAFYKLSIIMILFIQTFRFAAEPFFFAQEKEGNGRKIYADVMKYFTIIMVIIFLGVTIFYDAIKGFLGSEYHDDRGFLVVSILLLANLFLGIYYNLSIWYKLTEKTKYGAYLSIFGAIITLSLNFTLIPLLGFVGCAWATLICYFSMTVASYYIGKRHFSVPYQVKRIALYLFVTLCIYFCIYFTNLNMWINSLFLLGFVIFVYRLEKPKLSLKL
;
A
#
# COMPACT_ATOMS: atom_id res chain seq x y z
N MET A 1 24.15 -19.57 -14.62
CA MET A 1 22.70 -19.51 -14.24
C MET A 1 21.98 -18.71 -15.30
N ASN A 2 20.83 -19.19 -15.82
CA ASN A 2 20.06 -18.49 -16.84
C ASN A 2 19.66 -17.09 -16.28
N PRO A 3 19.91 -15.97 -17.00
CA PRO A 3 19.61 -14.62 -16.53
C PRO A 3 18.16 -14.45 -16.04
N LEU A 4 17.20 -15.10 -16.69
CA LEU A 4 15.79 -15.10 -16.27
C LEU A 4 15.58 -15.82 -14.93
N LYS A 5 16.30 -16.92 -14.67
CA LYS A 5 16.21 -17.64 -13.39
C LYS A 5 16.85 -16.84 -12.26
N LYS A 6 17.94 -16.11 -12.52
CA LYS A 6 18.57 -15.18 -11.58
C LYS A 6 17.60 -14.03 -11.24
N LEU A 7 17.01 -13.41 -12.26
CA LEU A 7 16.04 -12.31 -12.10
C LEU A 7 14.81 -12.75 -11.30
N ALA A 8 14.24 -13.92 -11.64
CA ALA A 8 13.08 -14.46 -10.92
C ALA A 8 13.42 -14.75 -9.46
N SER A 9 14.58 -15.33 -9.17
CA SER A 9 15.03 -15.60 -7.79
C SER A 9 15.22 -14.30 -6.99
N GLN A 10 15.86 -13.30 -7.58
CA GLN A 10 16.07 -12.00 -6.91
C GLN A 10 14.75 -11.26 -6.69
N THR A 11 13.88 -11.22 -7.70
CA THR A 11 12.54 -10.62 -7.58
C THR A 11 11.72 -11.32 -6.48
N ALA A 12 11.85 -12.65 -6.37
CA ALA A 12 11.20 -13.40 -5.29
C ALA A 12 11.76 -13.01 -3.91
N VAL A 13 13.07 -12.87 -3.73
CA VAL A 13 13.67 -12.47 -2.45
C VAL A 13 13.27 -11.05 -2.06
N TYR A 14 13.33 -10.08 -2.98
CA TYR A 14 12.90 -8.70 -2.71
C TYR A 14 11.39 -8.60 -2.44
N GLY A 15 10.59 -9.29 -3.26
CA GLY A 15 9.13 -9.32 -3.11
C GLY A 15 8.70 -9.99 -1.82
N LEU A 16 9.25 -11.18 -1.53
CA LEU A 16 8.92 -11.94 -0.32
C LEU A 16 9.29 -11.18 0.95
N SER A 17 10.49 -10.58 1.02
CA SER A 17 10.90 -9.79 2.19
C SER A 17 9.97 -8.59 2.43
N SER A 18 9.47 -7.94 1.37
CA SER A 18 8.52 -6.84 1.49
C SER A 18 7.12 -7.31 1.92
N VAL A 19 6.65 -8.45 1.42
CA VAL A 19 5.35 -9.05 1.78
C VAL A 19 5.38 -9.55 3.22
N VAL A 20 6.45 -10.27 3.62
CA VAL A 20 6.65 -10.75 5.00
C VAL A 20 6.69 -9.57 5.97
N GLY A 21 7.37 -8.47 5.60
CA GLY A 21 7.40 -7.26 6.40
C GLY A 21 6.02 -6.68 6.67
N ARG A 22 5.19 -6.59 5.66
CA ARG A 22 3.81 -6.11 5.81
C ARG A 22 2.94 -7.06 6.61
N LEU A 23 3.10 -8.37 6.42
CA LEU A 23 2.38 -9.38 7.19
C LEU A 23 2.73 -9.31 8.68
N LEU A 24 4.01 -9.16 9.04
CA LEU A 24 4.43 -9.06 10.42
C LEU A 24 3.94 -7.76 11.08
N ASN A 25 3.99 -6.63 10.38
CA ASN A 25 3.37 -5.39 10.87
C ASN A 25 1.84 -5.50 10.99
N TYR A 26 1.20 -6.30 10.13
CA TYR A 26 -0.21 -6.63 10.26
C TYR A 26 -0.51 -7.42 11.55
N LEU A 27 0.39 -8.32 11.97
CA LEU A 27 0.24 -9.08 13.21
C LEU A 27 0.34 -8.22 14.48
N LEU A 28 0.81 -6.97 14.40
CA LEU A 28 0.77 -6.02 15.51
C LEU A 28 -0.63 -5.41 15.73
N VAL A 29 -1.54 -5.51 14.74
CA VAL A 29 -2.89 -4.94 14.85
C VAL A 29 -3.70 -5.55 16.00
N PRO A 30 -3.77 -6.90 16.18
CA PRO A 30 -4.45 -7.47 17.34
C PRO A 30 -3.80 -7.08 18.66
N LEU A 31 -2.48 -6.84 18.67
CA LEU A 31 -1.82 -6.30 19.84
C LEU A 31 -2.35 -4.89 20.16
N TYR A 32 -2.28 -3.98 19.21
CA TYR A 32 -2.71 -2.60 19.41
C TYR A 32 -4.18 -2.48 19.78
N THR A 33 -5.05 -3.23 19.10
CA THR A 33 -6.51 -3.15 19.33
C THR A 33 -6.97 -3.82 20.62
N ARG A 34 -6.12 -4.63 21.27
CA ARG A 34 -6.41 -5.22 22.60
C ARG A 34 -5.90 -4.37 23.75
N TYR A 35 -4.85 -3.57 23.54
CA TYR A 35 -4.22 -2.77 24.58
C TYR A 35 -4.65 -1.30 24.52
N PHE A 36 -5.10 -0.80 23.38
CA PHE A 36 -5.45 0.61 23.19
C PHE A 36 -6.91 0.77 22.76
N LEU A 37 -7.54 1.82 23.28
CA LEU A 37 -8.89 2.21 22.88
C LEU A 37 -8.91 2.72 21.43
N PRO A 38 -10.10 2.71 20.75
CA PRO A 38 -10.21 3.22 19.38
C PRO A 38 -9.66 4.64 19.20
N ALA A 39 -9.91 5.55 20.15
CA ALA A 39 -9.40 6.92 20.09
C ALA A 39 -7.86 6.98 20.11
N GLU A 40 -7.20 6.18 20.94
CA GLU A 40 -5.74 6.10 21.01
C GLU A 40 -5.15 5.51 19.71
N TYR A 41 -5.74 4.44 19.21
CA TYR A 41 -5.31 3.85 17.93
C TYR A 41 -5.61 4.77 16.74
N GLY A 42 -6.59 5.65 16.86
CA GLY A 42 -6.87 6.73 15.92
C GLY A 42 -5.68 7.67 15.75
N VAL A 43 -5.03 8.06 16.85
CA VAL A 43 -3.78 8.86 16.83
C VAL A 43 -2.69 8.16 16.03
N VAL A 44 -2.50 6.87 16.26
CA VAL A 44 -1.53 6.06 15.52
C VAL A 44 -1.88 6.04 14.03
N THR A 45 -3.15 5.81 13.71
CA THR A 45 -3.64 5.74 12.32
C THR A 45 -3.43 7.06 11.57
N GLU A 46 -3.73 8.20 12.21
CA GLU A 46 -3.54 9.53 11.63
C GLU A 46 -2.07 9.82 11.36
N LEU A 47 -1.23 9.69 12.38
CA LEU A 47 0.17 10.04 12.26
C LEU A 47 0.88 9.21 11.18
N TYR A 48 0.56 7.92 11.07
CA TYR A 48 1.08 7.10 9.96
C TYR A 48 0.53 7.49 8.59
N ALA A 49 -0.68 8.09 8.52
CA ALA A 49 -1.18 8.64 7.27
C ALA A 49 -0.34 9.86 6.82
N TYR A 50 0.02 10.75 7.74
CA TYR A 50 0.95 11.85 7.43
C TYR A 50 2.34 11.33 7.02
N VAL A 51 2.87 10.31 7.72
CA VAL A 51 4.15 9.68 7.35
C VAL A 51 4.15 9.22 5.90
N ALA A 52 3.06 8.59 5.44
CA ALA A 52 2.97 8.09 4.07
C ALA A 52 3.14 9.21 3.02
N PHE A 53 2.55 10.39 3.25
CA PHE A 53 2.75 11.57 2.41
C PHE A 53 4.15 12.15 2.52
N LEU A 54 4.64 12.32 3.74
CA LEU A 54 5.91 12.99 4.01
C LEU A 54 7.11 12.18 3.51
N VAL A 55 7.05 10.84 3.56
CA VAL A 55 8.08 9.97 2.96
C VAL A 55 8.14 10.17 1.44
N VAL A 56 7.00 10.25 0.74
CA VAL A 56 6.96 10.50 -0.70
C VAL A 56 7.51 11.89 -1.01
N LEU A 57 7.12 12.89 -0.21
CA LEU A 57 7.59 14.26 -0.36
C LEU A 57 9.11 14.36 -0.13
N LEU A 58 9.65 13.70 0.91
CA LEU A 58 11.05 13.81 1.30
C LEU A 58 11.98 12.96 0.41
N THR A 59 11.48 11.89 -0.18
CA THR A 59 12.23 11.09 -1.17
C THR A 59 12.14 11.64 -2.59
N TYR A 60 11.15 12.48 -2.87
CA TYR A 60 10.88 13.21 -4.13
C TYR A 60 11.27 12.49 -5.41
N GLY A 61 10.99 11.17 -5.48
CA GLY A 61 11.21 10.33 -6.66
C GLY A 61 12.69 10.01 -6.97
N MET A 62 13.61 10.34 -6.07
CA MET A 62 15.06 10.14 -6.27
C MET A 62 15.47 8.68 -6.41
N GLU A 63 14.76 7.75 -5.80
CA GLU A 63 15.02 6.32 -5.98
C GLU A 63 14.86 5.89 -7.45
N THR A 64 13.79 6.32 -8.09
CA THR A 64 13.56 6.01 -9.51
C THR A 64 14.55 6.75 -10.41
N ALA A 65 14.89 7.99 -10.07
CA ALA A 65 15.92 8.73 -10.77
C ALA A 65 17.29 8.04 -10.65
N PHE A 66 17.67 7.55 -9.47
CA PHE A 66 18.89 6.77 -9.26
C PHE A 66 18.97 5.58 -10.21
N PHE A 67 17.95 4.70 -10.26
CA PHE A 67 17.97 3.55 -11.16
C PHE A 67 18.05 3.90 -12.65
N ARG A 68 17.48 5.04 -13.04
CA ARG A 68 17.56 5.50 -14.42
C ARG A 68 18.94 6.03 -14.78
N PHE A 69 19.52 6.85 -13.91
CA PHE A 69 20.77 7.55 -14.20
C PHE A 69 22.01 6.70 -13.92
N SER A 70 21.97 5.75 -12.97
CA SER A 70 23.08 4.81 -12.71
C SER A 70 23.40 3.89 -13.89
N LYS A 71 22.46 3.75 -14.86
CA LYS A 71 22.70 3.03 -16.13
C LYS A 71 23.40 3.87 -17.20
N LYS A 72 23.47 5.18 -17.03
CA LYS A 72 23.96 6.13 -18.05
C LYS A 72 25.19 6.90 -17.62
N GLU A 73 25.37 7.07 -16.33
CA GLU A 73 26.45 7.81 -15.67
C GLU A 73 27.15 6.85 -14.70
N GLU A 74 28.26 7.25 -14.14
CA GLU A 74 28.97 6.47 -13.12
C GLU A 74 28.08 6.26 -11.88
N SER A 75 27.74 5.00 -11.57
CA SER A 75 26.80 4.65 -10.51
C SER A 75 27.20 5.20 -9.14
N THR A 76 28.49 5.21 -8.81
CA THR A 76 29.03 5.76 -7.56
C THR A 76 28.75 7.25 -7.43
N LYS A 77 28.93 8.01 -8.52
CA LYS A 77 28.66 9.45 -8.58
C LYS A 77 27.18 9.78 -8.48
N VAL A 78 26.33 8.99 -9.17
CA VAL A 78 24.85 9.10 -9.08
C VAL A 78 24.39 8.83 -7.66
N TYR A 79 24.89 7.75 -7.04
CA TYR A 79 24.58 7.42 -5.66
C TYR A 79 24.99 8.51 -4.68
N SER A 80 26.24 8.99 -4.77
CA SER A 80 26.76 10.05 -3.91
C SER A 80 25.93 11.34 -4.00
N THR A 81 25.64 11.79 -5.23
CA THR A 81 24.81 12.98 -5.46
C THR A 81 23.41 12.82 -4.86
N THR A 82 22.79 11.64 -5.02
CA THR A 82 21.45 11.36 -4.48
C THR A 82 21.47 11.27 -2.95
N LEU A 83 22.45 10.57 -2.37
CA LEU A 83 22.61 10.41 -0.92
C LEU A 83 22.78 11.77 -0.24
N ILE A 84 23.67 12.62 -0.75
CA ILE A 84 23.90 13.97 -0.21
C ILE A 84 22.63 14.81 -0.31
N SER A 85 21.91 14.74 -1.45
CA SER A 85 20.64 15.46 -1.64
C SER A 85 19.61 15.06 -0.60
N LEU A 86 19.39 13.75 -0.41
CA LEU A 86 18.43 13.22 0.57
C LEU A 86 18.87 13.51 2.02
N LEU A 87 20.16 13.44 2.31
CA LEU A 87 20.69 13.73 3.63
C LEU A 87 20.47 15.21 4.01
N ILE A 88 20.80 16.14 3.11
CA ILE A 88 20.59 17.57 3.35
C ILE A 88 19.09 17.87 3.52
N SER A 89 18.23 17.37 2.61
CA SER A 89 16.79 17.59 2.71
C SER A 89 16.18 16.99 3.98
N SER A 90 16.66 15.82 4.41
CA SER A 90 16.23 15.18 5.66
C SER A 90 16.66 15.93 6.90
N VAL A 91 17.92 16.41 6.95
CA VAL A 91 18.41 17.24 8.07
C VAL A 91 17.62 18.55 8.17
N VAL A 92 17.39 19.23 7.04
CA VAL A 92 16.60 20.46 7.00
C VAL A 92 15.15 20.17 7.44
N PHE A 93 14.53 19.11 6.94
CA PHE A 93 13.18 18.70 7.33
C PHE A 93 13.09 18.44 8.83
N VAL A 94 13.97 17.59 9.37
CA VAL A 94 14.01 17.29 10.80
C VAL A 94 14.19 18.56 11.63
N GLY A 95 15.16 19.41 11.26
CA GLY A 95 15.40 20.67 11.95
C GLY A 95 14.17 21.61 11.97
N LEU A 96 13.50 21.77 10.82
CA LEU A 96 12.30 22.59 10.71
C LEU A 96 11.14 22.03 11.56
N ILE A 97 10.96 20.70 11.55
CA ILE A 97 9.91 20.05 12.35
C ILE A 97 10.20 20.18 13.85
N PHE A 98 11.45 20.00 14.28
CA PHE A 98 11.82 20.16 15.70
C PHE A 98 11.58 21.59 16.19
N LEU A 99 11.94 22.59 15.40
CA LEU A 99 11.73 24.00 15.74
C LEU A 99 10.25 24.38 15.85
N ASN A 100 9.36 23.66 15.14
CA ASN A 100 7.94 23.93 15.09
C ASN A 100 7.07 22.81 15.73
N SER A 101 7.69 21.86 16.44
CA SER A 101 6.99 20.65 16.93
C SER A 101 5.80 20.98 17.82
N SER A 102 5.91 21.99 18.71
CA SER A 102 4.83 22.43 19.58
C SER A 102 3.66 23.03 18.77
N ALA A 103 3.93 23.91 17.81
CA ALA A 103 2.88 24.52 16.97
C ALA A 103 2.19 23.45 16.08
N ILE A 104 2.95 22.50 15.54
CA ILE A 104 2.43 21.41 14.73
C ILE A 104 1.55 20.47 15.59
N SER A 105 2.00 20.13 16.81
CA SER A 105 1.26 19.27 17.71
C SER A 105 -0.04 19.93 18.18
N GLU A 106 -0.03 21.24 18.43
CA GLU A 106 -1.22 22.02 18.75
C GLU A 106 -2.21 22.02 17.57
N TRP A 107 -1.74 22.29 16.36
CA TRP A 107 -2.56 22.28 15.15
C TRP A 107 -3.20 20.90 14.89
N LEU A 108 -2.48 19.82 15.20
CA LEU A 108 -2.99 18.45 15.08
C LEU A 108 -3.89 18.03 16.25
N GLY A 109 -4.03 18.86 17.31
CA GLY A 109 -4.79 18.54 18.50
C GLY A 109 -4.06 17.64 19.50
N TYR A 110 -2.73 17.61 19.47
CA TYR A 110 -1.85 16.86 20.37
C TYR A 110 -0.95 17.77 21.20
N SER A 111 -1.47 18.89 21.70
CA SER A 111 -0.71 19.95 22.39
C SER A 111 0.18 19.45 23.52
N ASN A 112 -0.23 18.38 24.20
CA ASN A 112 0.53 17.78 25.30
C ASN A 112 1.61 16.78 24.85
N HIS A 113 1.73 16.49 23.53
CA HIS A 113 2.58 15.44 22.98
C HIS A 113 3.40 15.89 21.76
N PRO A 114 4.18 16.99 21.86
CA PRO A 114 5.04 17.42 20.77
C PRO A 114 6.11 16.38 20.39
N GLU A 115 6.45 15.49 21.33
CA GLU A 115 7.37 14.37 21.11
C GLU A 115 6.91 13.42 20.00
N TYR A 116 5.62 13.23 19.79
CA TYR A 116 5.12 12.39 18.69
C TYR A 116 5.59 12.92 17.34
N ILE A 117 5.49 14.25 17.16
CA ILE A 117 5.92 14.92 15.93
C ILE A 117 7.43 14.81 15.73
N GLN A 118 8.20 14.91 16.82
CA GLN A 118 9.66 14.77 16.80
C GLN A 118 10.07 13.33 16.44
N PHE A 119 9.45 12.30 17.03
CA PHE A 119 9.72 10.91 16.69
C PHE A 119 9.46 10.63 15.21
N PHE A 120 8.32 11.08 14.68
CA PHE A 120 8.01 10.91 13.25
C PHE A 120 8.94 11.67 12.33
N ALA A 121 9.39 12.88 12.69
CA ALA A 121 10.37 13.62 11.92
C ALA A 121 11.69 12.83 11.79
N LEU A 122 12.16 12.25 12.89
CA LEU A 122 13.37 11.41 12.89
C LEU A 122 13.18 10.15 12.04
N ILE A 123 12.06 9.43 12.24
CA ILE A 123 11.75 8.22 11.46
C ILE A 123 11.74 8.53 9.96
N ILE A 124 10.98 9.54 9.53
CA ILE A 124 10.85 9.93 8.12
C ILE A 124 12.21 10.34 7.54
N GLY A 125 13.00 11.15 8.28
CA GLY A 125 14.32 11.56 7.84
C GLY A 125 15.29 10.39 7.64
N MET A 126 15.33 9.45 8.60
CA MET A 126 16.17 8.26 8.51
C MET A 126 15.69 7.31 7.41
N ASP A 127 14.39 7.12 7.25
CA ASP A 127 13.82 6.25 6.23
C ASP A 127 14.05 6.80 4.82
N ALA A 128 13.98 8.14 4.64
CA ALA A 128 14.30 8.78 3.37
C ALA A 128 15.77 8.59 2.97
N VAL A 129 16.70 8.76 3.91
CA VAL A 129 18.14 8.52 3.66
C VAL A 129 18.39 7.01 3.41
N SER A 130 17.76 6.14 4.18
CA SER A 130 17.88 4.68 4.02
C SER A 130 17.38 4.19 2.67
N SER A 131 16.36 4.84 2.08
CA SER A 131 15.73 4.44 0.82
C SER A 131 16.75 4.32 -0.33
N ILE A 132 17.68 5.27 -0.44
CA ILE A 132 18.67 5.24 -1.51
C ILE A 132 19.77 4.20 -1.27
N SER A 133 20.10 3.91 -0.03
CA SER A 133 21.06 2.85 0.31
C SER A 133 20.46 1.46 0.03
N PHE A 134 19.17 1.28 0.27
CA PHE A 134 18.43 0.10 -0.20
C PHE A 134 18.38 0.02 -1.73
N ALA A 135 18.21 1.13 -2.43
CA ALA A 135 18.25 1.17 -3.89
C ALA A 135 19.62 0.74 -4.43
N LYS A 136 20.72 1.18 -3.79
CA LYS A 136 22.08 0.74 -4.12
C LYS A 136 22.26 -0.78 -3.92
N LEU A 137 21.78 -1.36 -2.83
CA LEU A 137 21.81 -2.80 -2.62
C LEU A 137 21.10 -3.58 -3.74
N ARG A 138 19.96 -3.03 -4.22
CA ARG A 138 19.21 -3.63 -5.35
C ARG A 138 19.96 -3.48 -6.68
N GLU A 139 20.56 -2.32 -6.90
CA GLU A 139 21.37 -2.06 -8.10
C GLU A 139 22.61 -2.99 -8.16
N GLN A 140 23.18 -3.30 -6.99
CA GLN A 140 24.33 -4.21 -6.86
C GLN A 140 23.96 -5.70 -6.74
N ASP A 141 22.69 -6.07 -6.95
CA ASP A 141 22.20 -7.46 -6.81
C ASP A 141 22.42 -8.09 -5.42
N LYS A 142 22.57 -7.29 -4.36
CA LYS A 142 22.79 -7.75 -2.98
C LYS A 142 21.46 -8.09 -2.26
N ALA A 143 20.67 -8.99 -2.87
CA ALA A 143 19.32 -9.31 -2.42
C ALA A 143 19.27 -9.86 -0.97
N MET A 144 20.22 -10.73 -0.59
CA MET A 144 20.25 -11.31 0.76
C MET A 144 20.53 -10.26 1.83
N ARG A 145 21.45 -9.31 1.58
CA ARG A 145 21.72 -8.21 2.52
C ARG A 145 20.53 -7.28 2.66
N PHE A 146 19.87 -6.95 1.55
CA PHE A 146 18.62 -6.19 1.56
C PHE A 146 17.56 -6.88 2.42
N ALA A 147 17.31 -8.19 2.17
CA ALA A 147 16.31 -8.96 2.89
C ALA A 147 16.65 -9.07 4.40
N PHE A 148 17.92 -9.33 4.74
CA PHE A 148 18.38 -9.41 6.11
C PHE A 148 18.10 -8.12 6.89
N ILE A 149 18.47 -6.95 6.33
CA ILE A 149 18.25 -5.64 6.99
C ILE A 149 16.75 -5.38 7.15
N ARG A 150 15.92 -5.70 6.15
CA ARG A 150 14.46 -5.56 6.23
C ARG A 150 13.85 -6.45 7.31
N VAL A 151 14.25 -7.71 7.37
CA VAL A 151 13.76 -8.66 8.39
C VAL A 151 14.22 -8.23 9.77
N LEU A 152 15.47 -7.78 9.94
CA LEU A 152 15.98 -7.27 11.20
C LEU A 152 15.18 -6.05 11.69
N ASN A 153 14.90 -5.08 10.80
CA ASN A 153 14.03 -3.93 11.13
C ASN A 153 12.69 -4.39 11.71
N ILE A 154 12.06 -5.39 11.08
CA ILE A 154 10.76 -5.89 11.52
C ILE A 154 10.87 -6.60 12.87
N ILE A 155 11.88 -7.46 13.06
CA ILE A 155 12.13 -8.16 14.34
C ILE A 155 12.33 -7.15 15.46
N VAL A 156 13.09 -6.10 15.22
CA VAL A 156 13.33 -5.03 16.18
C VAL A 156 12.02 -4.30 16.49
N ASN A 157 11.27 -3.89 15.48
CA ASN A 157 9.99 -3.20 15.66
C ASN A 157 9.00 -4.06 16.45
N VAL A 158 8.80 -5.32 16.04
CA VAL A 158 7.89 -6.26 16.74
C VAL A 158 8.38 -6.53 18.16
N GLY A 159 9.68 -6.79 18.35
CA GLY A 159 10.28 -7.09 19.65
C GLY A 159 10.10 -5.93 20.64
N PHE A 160 10.38 -4.70 20.23
CA PHE A 160 10.18 -3.53 21.09
C PHE A 160 8.69 -3.23 21.34
N ASN A 161 7.80 -3.45 20.37
CA ASN A 161 6.36 -3.33 20.60
C ASN A 161 5.88 -4.35 21.65
N LEU A 162 6.30 -5.61 21.57
CA LEU A 162 5.97 -6.61 22.58
C LEU A 162 6.55 -6.26 23.95
N TYR A 163 7.79 -5.80 24.00
CA TYR A 163 8.43 -5.40 25.25
C TYR A 163 7.73 -4.20 25.90
N PHE A 164 7.49 -3.13 25.13
CA PHE A 164 6.91 -1.91 25.71
C PHE A 164 5.42 -2.05 26.02
N ILE A 165 4.65 -2.69 25.14
CA ILE A 165 3.18 -2.70 25.26
C ILE A 165 2.72 -3.88 26.14
N VAL A 166 3.29 -5.09 25.93
CA VAL A 166 2.83 -6.29 26.67
C VAL A 166 3.51 -6.42 28.03
N TYR A 167 4.83 -6.20 28.08
CA TYR A 167 5.58 -6.44 29.31
C TYR A 167 5.60 -5.21 30.23
N GLN A 168 5.74 -4.00 29.68
CA GLN A 168 5.80 -2.75 30.46
C GLN A 168 4.47 -2.01 30.55
N GLU A 169 3.46 -2.39 29.75
CA GLU A 169 2.13 -1.76 29.68
C GLU A 169 2.17 -0.25 29.41
N TYR A 170 3.13 0.19 28.59
CA TYR A 170 3.29 1.61 28.22
C TYR A 170 2.27 2.05 27.16
N GLY A 171 1.99 3.36 27.13
CA GLY A 171 1.04 3.98 26.18
C GLY A 171 1.53 4.03 24.72
N ILE A 172 0.70 4.62 23.87
CA ILE A 172 0.87 4.67 22.40
C ILE A 172 2.20 5.30 21.92
N ALA A 173 2.81 6.21 22.71
CA ALA A 173 4.12 6.80 22.40
C ALA A 173 5.19 5.74 22.10
N TYR A 174 5.11 4.60 22.76
CA TYR A 174 6.08 3.54 22.64
C TYR A 174 5.95 2.74 21.34
N ILE A 175 4.81 2.81 20.64
CA ILE A 175 4.70 2.35 19.24
C ILE A 175 5.66 3.13 18.34
N PHE A 176 5.71 4.46 18.53
CA PHE A 176 6.57 5.35 17.75
C PHE A 176 8.04 5.16 18.10
N ILE A 177 8.33 4.98 19.41
CA ILE A 177 9.68 4.69 19.90
C ILE A 177 10.18 3.34 19.35
N ALA A 178 9.36 2.30 19.33
CA ALA A 178 9.72 1.01 18.75
C ALA A 178 10.06 1.13 17.24
N ASN A 179 9.28 1.91 16.49
CA ASN A 179 9.56 2.19 15.09
C ASN A 179 10.84 3.02 14.92
N LEU A 180 11.06 4.03 15.78
CA LEU A 180 12.28 4.83 15.78
C LEU A 180 13.53 3.95 15.97
N PHE A 181 13.52 3.04 16.94
CA PHE A 181 14.63 2.08 17.14
C PHE A 181 14.86 1.21 15.90
N ALA A 182 13.78 0.74 15.25
CA ALA A 182 13.88 -0.05 14.02
C ALA A 182 14.52 0.77 12.87
N SER A 183 14.16 2.05 12.73
CA SER A 183 14.75 2.96 11.72
C SER A 183 16.22 3.28 12.04
N VAL A 184 16.57 3.50 13.31
CA VAL A 184 17.97 3.70 13.75
C VAL A 184 18.83 2.49 13.43
N ILE A 185 18.38 1.28 13.78
CA ILE A 185 19.12 0.04 13.49
C ILE A 185 19.27 -0.15 11.98
N THR A 186 18.23 0.15 11.20
CA THR A 186 18.30 0.10 9.73
C THR A 186 19.37 1.04 9.18
N LEU A 187 19.41 2.27 9.67
CA LEU A 187 20.40 3.26 9.25
C LEU A 187 21.82 2.81 9.60
N ILE A 188 22.04 2.27 10.82
CA ILE A 188 23.33 1.73 11.25
C ILE A 188 23.76 0.56 10.35
N MET A 189 22.85 -0.34 10.03
CA MET A 189 23.14 -1.49 9.16
C MET A 189 23.46 -1.10 7.71
N LEU A 190 22.92 0.05 7.24
CA LEU A 190 23.19 0.63 5.92
C LEU A 190 24.38 1.58 5.91
N PHE A 191 24.99 1.87 7.08
CA PHE A 191 26.12 2.79 7.18
C PHE A 191 27.33 2.40 6.31
N PRO A 192 27.72 1.10 6.16
CA PRO A 192 28.79 0.71 5.25
C PRO A 192 28.52 1.09 3.79
N GLU A 193 27.26 1.03 3.32
CA GLU A 193 26.87 1.47 1.98
C GLU A 193 27.04 2.97 1.81
N MET A 194 26.76 3.75 2.87
CA MET A 194 26.92 5.20 2.88
C MET A 194 28.40 5.60 2.89
N LEU A 195 29.22 4.94 3.70
CA LEU A 195 30.66 5.16 3.75
C LEU A 195 31.37 4.82 2.42
N SER A 196 30.84 3.86 1.68
CA SER A 196 31.39 3.49 0.34
C SER A 196 31.01 4.52 -0.75
N SER A 197 30.39 5.64 -0.39
CA SER A 197 30.12 6.77 -1.29
C SER A 197 31.39 7.58 -1.54
N SER A 198 31.51 8.19 -2.73
CA SER A 198 32.59 9.12 -3.05
C SER A 198 32.40 10.49 -2.37
N TRP A 199 31.24 10.74 -1.76
CA TRP A 199 30.86 12.02 -1.14
C TRP A 199 30.99 13.24 -2.06
N VAL A 200 30.85 13.03 -3.37
CA VAL A 200 30.89 14.07 -4.39
C VAL A 200 29.47 14.45 -4.80
N PHE A 201 29.14 15.72 -4.74
CA PHE A 201 27.87 16.26 -5.21
C PHE A 201 28.01 16.91 -6.59
N ASP A 202 27.40 16.36 -7.61
CA ASP A 202 27.34 16.94 -8.95
C ASP A 202 26.03 17.70 -9.15
N LYS A 203 26.12 19.06 -9.09
CA LYS A 203 24.95 19.94 -9.28
C LYS A 203 24.29 19.80 -10.66
N LYS A 204 25.09 19.54 -11.72
CA LYS A 204 24.55 19.37 -13.08
C LYS A 204 23.77 18.09 -13.20
N LEU A 205 24.31 16.99 -12.66
CA LEU A 205 23.65 15.70 -12.58
C LEU A 205 22.39 15.79 -11.72
N TRP A 206 22.48 16.38 -10.54
CA TRP A 206 21.34 16.58 -9.63
C TRP A 206 20.19 17.32 -10.31
N LYS A 207 20.48 18.43 -11.05
CA LYS A 207 19.44 19.16 -11.79
C LYS A 207 18.73 18.29 -12.84
N LYS A 208 19.48 17.46 -13.60
CA LYS A 208 18.90 16.51 -14.56
C LYS A 208 17.99 15.48 -13.85
N MET A 209 18.44 14.96 -12.71
CA MET A 209 17.69 14.00 -11.91
C MET A 209 16.42 14.63 -11.33
N MET A 210 16.48 15.87 -10.82
CA MET A 210 15.31 16.60 -10.30
C MET A 210 14.25 16.85 -11.36
N ILE A 211 14.62 17.29 -12.56
CA ILE A 211 13.68 17.48 -13.68
C ILE A 211 12.94 16.19 -14.00
N TYR A 212 13.62 15.05 -13.90
CA TYR A 212 13.00 13.74 -14.11
C TYR A 212 12.14 13.29 -12.91
N ALA A 213 12.56 13.58 -11.69
CA ALA A 213 11.94 13.12 -10.45
C ALA A 213 10.65 13.90 -10.09
N LEU A 214 10.59 15.22 -10.36
CA LEU A 214 9.45 16.07 -10.01
C LEU A 214 8.08 15.57 -10.54
N PRO A 215 7.94 15.17 -11.82
CA PRO A 215 6.69 14.58 -12.27
C PRO A 215 6.32 13.27 -11.53
N LEU A 216 7.32 12.48 -11.12
CA LEU A 216 7.10 11.25 -10.35
C LEU A 216 6.66 11.55 -8.93
N LEU A 217 7.16 12.64 -8.32
CA LEU A 217 6.69 13.12 -7.02
C LEU A 217 5.19 13.46 -7.08
N ILE A 218 4.74 14.22 -8.08
CA ILE A 218 3.33 14.58 -8.24
C ILE A 218 2.46 13.32 -8.40
N ALA A 219 2.89 12.36 -9.23
CA ALA A 219 2.19 11.10 -9.40
C ALA A 219 2.16 10.26 -8.11
N GLY A 220 3.25 10.27 -7.34
CA GLY A 220 3.37 9.60 -6.04
C GLY A 220 2.44 10.21 -4.99
N LEU A 221 2.40 11.54 -4.89
CA LEU A 221 1.48 12.24 -3.99
C LEU A 221 0.02 11.99 -4.36
N ALA A 222 -0.33 11.99 -5.65
CA ALA A 222 -1.67 11.62 -6.10
C ALA A 222 -2.02 10.18 -5.73
N GLY A 223 -1.06 9.25 -5.84
CA GLY A 223 -1.22 7.87 -5.38
C GLY A 223 -1.48 7.77 -3.87
N MET A 224 -0.72 8.50 -3.05
CA MET A 224 -0.93 8.55 -1.60
C MET A 224 -2.28 9.18 -1.25
N THR A 225 -2.72 10.21 -1.99
CA THR A 225 -4.07 10.78 -1.82
C THR A 225 -5.15 9.72 -2.00
N ASN A 226 -5.04 8.88 -3.03
CA ASN A 226 -6.02 7.81 -3.26
C ASN A 226 -6.02 6.74 -2.18
N GLU A 227 -4.91 6.55 -1.48
CA GLU A 227 -4.72 5.45 -0.52
C GLU A 227 -4.96 5.87 0.93
N THR A 228 -4.64 7.12 1.30
CA THR A 228 -4.52 7.48 2.73
C THR A 228 -5.13 8.81 3.14
N ILE A 229 -5.52 9.69 2.22
CA ILE A 229 -6.03 11.03 2.57
C ILE A 229 -7.33 10.99 3.39
N ASP A 230 -8.12 9.96 3.20
CA ASP A 230 -9.37 9.69 3.92
C ASP A 230 -9.16 9.69 5.45
N ARG A 231 -8.04 9.15 5.94
CA ARG A 231 -7.70 9.11 7.37
C ARG A 231 -7.40 10.49 7.93
N ILE A 232 -6.74 11.33 7.15
CA ILE A 232 -6.46 12.72 7.53
C ILE A 232 -7.76 13.52 7.53
N LEU A 233 -8.54 13.42 6.45
CA LEU A 233 -9.79 14.16 6.30
C LEU A 233 -10.85 13.73 7.31
N LEU A 234 -10.92 12.46 7.68
CA LEU A 234 -11.89 11.94 8.64
C LEU A 234 -11.80 12.68 9.97
N LYS A 235 -10.58 12.90 10.49
CA LYS A 235 -10.39 13.65 11.72
C LYS A 235 -10.79 15.11 11.60
N HIS A 236 -10.46 15.76 10.49
CA HIS A 236 -10.66 17.21 10.34
C HIS A 236 -12.07 17.61 9.87
N LEU A 237 -12.83 16.70 9.26
CA LEU A 237 -14.16 16.98 8.73
C LEU A 237 -15.29 16.59 9.71
N LEU A 238 -15.01 15.82 10.75
CA LEU A 238 -15.98 15.53 11.80
C LEU A 238 -15.97 16.65 12.86
N PRO A 239 -17.17 17.09 13.32
CA PRO A 239 -17.28 18.26 14.19
C PRO A 239 -16.79 18.04 15.62
N ASN A 240 -16.76 16.80 16.10
CA ASN A 240 -16.31 16.44 17.45
C ASN A 240 -15.00 15.68 17.38
N THR A 241 -13.94 16.21 17.99
CA THR A 241 -12.58 15.68 17.96
C THR A 241 -12.45 14.30 18.61
N ASP A 242 -13.17 14.04 19.70
CA ASP A 242 -13.10 12.75 20.41
C ASP A 242 -13.80 11.64 19.61
N ILE A 243 -14.96 11.97 19.03
CA ILE A 243 -15.66 11.07 18.12
C ILE A 243 -14.79 10.82 16.89
N ALA A 244 -14.18 11.85 16.32
CA ALA A 244 -13.34 11.74 15.14
C ALA A 244 -12.12 10.82 15.37
N ALA A 245 -11.47 10.92 16.54
CA ALA A 245 -10.35 10.04 16.89
C ALA A 245 -10.80 8.57 17.00
N SER A 246 -11.95 8.32 17.65
CA SER A 246 -12.52 6.97 17.76
C SER A 246 -12.94 6.39 16.41
N GLU A 247 -13.67 7.18 15.59
CA GLU A 247 -14.06 6.81 14.22
C GLU A 247 -12.82 6.47 13.37
N LEU A 248 -11.74 7.22 13.50
CA LEU A 248 -10.48 6.98 12.78
C LEU A 248 -9.80 5.70 13.25
N GLY A 249 -9.83 5.40 14.54
CA GLY A 249 -9.29 4.15 15.10
C GLY A 249 -10.06 2.92 14.60
N LEU A 250 -11.39 2.98 14.63
CA LEU A 250 -12.27 1.94 14.07
C LEU A 250 -12.01 1.73 12.58
N TYR A 251 -11.97 2.82 11.81
CA TYR A 251 -11.68 2.75 10.37
C TYR A 251 -10.31 2.16 10.09
N GLY A 252 -9.28 2.58 10.83
CA GLY A 252 -7.93 2.03 10.74
C GLY A 252 -7.89 0.52 10.99
N ALA A 253 -8.62 0.03 12.00
CA ALA A 253 -8.71 -1.39 12.30
C ALA A 253 -9.46 -2.17 11.21
N PHE A 254 -10.60 -1.68 10.73
CA PHE A 254 -11.34 -2.32 9.64
C PHE A 254 -10.58 -2.33 8.31
N TYR A 255 -9.85 -1.25 8.01
CA TYR A 255 -8.97 -1.22 6.85
C TYR A 255 -7.93 -2.35 6.90
N LYS A 256 -7.41 -2.67 8.09
CA LYS A 256 -6.47 -3.78 8.26
C LYS A 256 -7.11 -5.14 7.97
N LEU A 257 -8.39 -5.35 8.27
CA LEU A 257 -9.06 -6.60 7.90
C LEU A 257 -9.16 -6.79 6.37
N SER A 258 -9.21 -5.70 5.60
CA SER A 258 -9.23 -5.76 4.14
C SER A 258 -7.84 -5.94 3.50
N ILE A 259 -6.75 -5.86 4.29
CA ILE A 259 -5.36 -5.84 3.78
C ILE A 259 -4.97 -7.15 3.09
N ILE A 260 -5.65 -8.25 3.39
CA ILE A 260 -5.40 -9.56 2.76
C ILE A 260 -5.49 -9.48 1.22
N MET A 261 -6.43 -8.68 0.70
CA MET A 261 -6.51 -8.43 -0.75
C MET A 261 -5.33 -7.63 -1.27
N ILE A 262 -4.89 -6.62 -0.52
CA ILE A 262 -3.72 -5.79 -0.89
C ILE A 262 -2.46 -6.66 -0.94
N LEU A 263 -2.27 -7.54 0.04
CA LEU A 263 -1.14 -8.49 0.05
C LEU A 263 -1.16 -9.41 -1.17
N PHE A 264 -2.34 -9.94 -1.52
CA PHE A 264 -2.49 -10.76 -2.71
C PHE A 264 -2.19 -9.96 -3.99
N ILE A 265 -2.73 -8.75 -4.13
CA ILE A 265 -2.47 -7.86 -5.28
C ILE A 265 -0.97 -7.60 -5.44
N GLN A 266 -0.26 -7.31 -4.35
CA GLN A 266 1.17 -7.02 -4.40
C GLN A 266 1.99 -8.25 -4.78
N THR A 267 1.69 -9.41 -4.18
CA THR A 267 2.34 -10.68 -4.54
C THR A 267 2.12 -11.01 -6.01
N PHE A 268 0.88 -10.86 -6.48
CA PHE A 268 0.53 -11.03 -7.88
C PHE A 268 1.32 -10.08 -8.80
N ARG A 269 1.40 -8.78 -8.46
CA ARG A 269 2.15 -7.80 -9.27
C ARG A 269 3.62 -8.15 -9.41
N PHE A 270 4.27 -8.61 -8.35
CA PHE A 270 5.68 -9.04 -8.41
C PHE A 270 5.90 -10.18 -9.41
N ALA A 271 4.96 -11.12 -9.50
CA ALA A 271 5.04 -12.24 -10.44
C ALA A 271 4.56 -11.85 -11.86
N ALA A 272 3.48 -11.09 -11.96
CA ALA A 272 2.81 -10.79 -13.23
C ALA A 272 3.56 -9.79 -14.10
N GLU A 273 4.19 -8.76 -13.52
CA GLU A 273 4.88 -7.74 -14.33
C GLU A 273 6.00 -8.31 -15.20
N PRO A 274 6.97 -9.08 -14.68
CA PRO A 274 7.99 -9.70 -15.53
C PRO A 274 7.42 -10.68 -16.57
N PHE A 275 6.39 -11.43 -16.17
CA PHE A 275 5.69 -12.36 -17.04
C PHE A 275 5.05 -11.66 -18.24
N PHE A 276 4.35 -10.56 -18.02
CA PHE A 276 3.71 -9.80 -19.08
C PHE A 276 4.72 -9.24 -20.10
N PHE A 277 5.85 -8.71 -19.62
CA PHE A 277 6.93 -8.24 -20.51
C PHE A 277 7.57 -9.37 -21.33
N ALA A 278 7.66 -10.57 -20.78
CA ALA A 278 8.17 -11.74 -21.51
C ALA A 278 7.19 -12.17 -22.63
N GLN A 279 5.89 -12.21 -22.32
CA GLN A 279 4.85 -12.65 -23.26
C GLN A 279 4.63 -11.68 -24.44
N GLU A 280 4.92 -10.38 -24.25
CA GLU A 280 4.83 -9.40 -25.34
C GLU A 280 5.78 -9.75 -26.50
N LYS A 281 6.97 -10.27 -26.19
CA LYS A 281 7.97 -10.69 -27.17
C LYS A 281 7.54 -11.90 -28.00
N GLU A 282 6.63 -12.73 -27.50
CA GLU A 282 6.18 -13.97 -28.15
C GLU A 282 4.95 -13.78 -29.08
N GLY A 283 4.38 -12.57 -29.14
CA GLY A 283 3.27 -12.23 -30.05
C GLY A 283 1.86 -12.70 -29.63
N ASN A 284 1.74 -13.58 -28.63
CA ASN A 284 0.46 -14.09 -28.10
C ASN A 284 -0.02 -13.39 -26.82
N GLY A 285 0.67 -12.34 -26.39
CA GLY A 285 0.48 -11.69 -25.09
C GLY A 285 -0.95 -11.23 -24.80
N ARG A 286 -1.66 -10.67 -25.77
CA ARG A 286 -2.99 -10.08 -25.54
C ARG A 286 -4.04 -11.07 -25.04
N LYS A 287 -4.07 -12.29 -25.54
CA LYS A 287 -5.00 -13.32 -25.06
C LYS A 287 -4.64 -13.77 -23.65
N ILE A 288 -3.36 -13.93 -23.40
CA ILE A 288 -2.83 -14.30 -22.07
C ILE A 288 -3.19 -13.22 -21.05
N TYR A 289 -3.04 -11.93 -21.38
CA TYR A 289 -3.42 -10.82 -20.47
C TYR A 289 -4.92 -10.86 -20.12
N ALA A 290 -5.78 -11.18 -21.10
CA ALA A 290 -7.21 -11.31 -20.87
C ALA A 290 -7.55 -12.50 -19.94
N ASP A 291 -6.88 -13.64 -20.13
CA ASP A 291 -7.08 -14.82 -19.27
C ASP A 291 -6.54 -14.60 -17.85
N VAL A 292 -5.36 -13.98 -17.71
CA VAL A 292 -4.78 -13.62 -16.41
C VAL A 292 -5.72 -12.68 -15.64
N MET A 293 -6.25 -11.65 -16.28
CA MET A 293 -7.24 -10.73 -15.68
C MET A 293 -8.46 -11.50 -15.15
N LYS A 294 -8.99 -12.44 -15.95
CA LYS A 294 -10.16 -13.23 -15.57
C LYS A 294 -9.88 -14.10 -14.34
N TYR A 295 -8.79 -14.88 -14.36
CA TYR A 295 -8.43 -15.75 -13.23
C TYR A 295 -8.06 -14.96 -11.98
N PHE A 296 -7.36 -13.84 -12.14
CA PHE A 296 -7.10 -12.90 -11.05
C PHE A 296 -8.42 -12.45 -10.41
N THR A 297 -9.41 -12.02 -11.20
CA THR A 297 -10.71 -11.58 -10.69
C THR A 297 -11.44 -12.71 -9.96
N ILE A 298 -11.39 -13.95 -10.47
CA ILE A 298 -11.99 -15.11 -9.79
C ILE A 298 -11.38 -15.31 -8.40
N ILE A 299 -10.05 -15.25 -8.28
CA ILE A 299 -9.37 -15.41 -6.99
C ILE A 299 -9.76 -14.27 -6.03
N MET A 300 -9.78 -13.03 -6.52
CA MET A 300 -10.17 -11.87 -5.70
C MET A 300 -11.60 -11.97 -5.18
N VAL A 301 -12.51 -12.48 -6.01
CA VAL A 301 -13.90 -12.75 -5.60
C VAL A 301 -13.99 -13.85 -4.55
N ILE A 302 -13.20 -14.91 -4.69
CA ILE A 302 -13.15 -15.99 -3.67
C ILE A 302 -12.63 -15.43 -2.34
N ILE A 303 -11.60 -14.57 -2.36
CA ILE A 303 -11.11 -13.90 -1.16
C ILE A 303 -12.19 -12.99 -0.56
N PHE A 304 -12.91 -12.22 -1.40
CA PHE A 304 -14.01 -11.37 -0.96
C PHE A 304 -15.10 -12.19 -0.23
N LEU A 305 -15.59 -13.25 -0.85
CA LEU A 305 -16.60 -14.14 -0.25
C LEU A 305 -16.05 -14.83 1.01
N GLY A 306 -14.81 -15.28 0.99
CA GLY A 306 -14.17 -15.87 2.16
C GLY A 306 -14.14 -14.91 3.35
N VAL A 307 -13.68 -13.67 3.16
CA VAL A 307 -13.64 -12.69 4.25
C VAL A 307 -15.04 -12.29 4.72
N THR A 308 -16.00 -12.11 3.82
CA THR A 308 -17.37 -11.73 4.21
C THR A 308 -18.14 -12.88 4.91
N ILE A 309 -17.96 -14.12 4.48
CA ILE A 309 -18.60 -15.29 5.11
C ILE A 309 -18.02 -15.55 6.51
N PHE A 310 -16.72 -15.45 6.66
CA PHE A 310 -16.02 -15.68 7.91
C PHE A 310 -15.75 -14.39 8.71
N TYR A 311 -16.50 -13.31 8.42
CA TYR A 311 -16.27 -12.00 9.06
C TYR A 311 -16.32 -12.08 10.58
N ASP A 312 -17.27 -12.83 11.17
CA ASP A 312 -17.40 -12.96 12.63
C ASP A 312 -16.18 -13.63 13.28
N ALA A 313 -15.55 -14.57 12.59
CA ALA A 313 -14.29 -15.16 13.03
C ALA A 313 -13.11 -14.18 12.84
N ILE A 314 -13.10 -13.44 11.73
CA ILE A 314 -12.03 -12.51 11.37
C ILE A 314 -12.07 -11.26 12.26
N LYS A 315 -13.26 -10.75 12.63
CA LYS A 315 -13.37 -9.62 13.57
C LYS A 315 -12.80 -9.93 14.95
N GLY A 316 -12.77 -11.20 15.37
CA GLY A 316 -12.12 -11.65 16.60
C GLY A 316 -10.58 -11.44 16.60
N PHE A 317 -9.98 -11.12 15.44
CA PHE A 317 -8.62 -10.66 15.33
C PHE A 317 -8.40 -9.28 15.98
N LEU A 318 -9.44 -8.45 16.05
CA LEU A 318 -9.47 -7.15 16.71
C LEU A 318 -9.90 -7.30 18.17
N GLY A 319 -9.53 -6.32 18.99
CA GLY A 319 -10.05 -6.19 20.37
C GLY A 319 -11.56 -5.94 20.39
N SER A 320 -12.22 -6.27 21.50
CA SER A 320 -13.68 -6.14 21.68
C SER A 320 -14.21 -4.73 21.45
N GLU A 321 -13.44 -3.71 21.84
CA GLU A 321 -13.79 -2.28 21.66
C GLU A 321 -13.89 -1.84 20.19
N TYR A 322 -13.44 -2.71 19.27
CA TYR A 322 -13.48 -2.49 17.81
C TYR A 322 -14.60 -3.28 17.12
N HIS A 323 -15.48 -3.92 17.88
CA HIS A 323 -16.62 -4.66 17.33
C HIS A 323 -17.83 -3.73 17.10
N ASP A 324 -17.71 -2.85 16.11
CA ASP A 324 -18.76 -1.94 15.68
C ASP A 324 -19.64 -2.59 14.58
N ASP A 325 -20.96 -2.38 14.61
CA ASP A 325 -21.92 -2.98 13.67
C ASP A 325 -21.68 -2.54 12.22
N ARG A 326 -21.11 -1.34 12.01
CA ARG A 326 -20.74 -0.84 10.68
C ARG A 326 -19.54 -1.56 10.07
N GLY A 327 -18.79 -2.33 10.89
CA GLY A 327 -17.54 -2.95 10.49
C GLY A 327 -17.71 -3.94 9.34
N PHE A 328 -18.76 -4.77 9.34
CA PHE A 328 -19.04 -5.70 8.24
C PHE A 328 -19.21 -4.97 6.91
N LEU A 329 -20.01 -3.92 6.89
CA LEU A 329 -20.27 -3.11 5.71
C LEU A 329 -18.98 -2.46 5.20
N VAL A 330 -18.22 -1.81 6.09
CA VAL A 330 -16.99 -1.09 5.72
C VAL A 330 -15.92 -2.03 5.19
N VAL A 331 -15.69 -3.16 5.86
CA VAL A 331 -14.73 -4.17 5.38
C VAL A 331 -15.14 -4.69 4.00
N SER A 332 -16.42 -4.97 3.79
CA SER A 332 -16.93 -5.44 2.49
C SER A 332 -16.75 -4.41 1.38
N ILE A 333 -17.03 -3.12 1.65
CA ILE A 333 -16.80 -2.03 0.69
C ILE A 333 -15.30 -1.90 0.37
N LEU A 334 -14.42 -1.96 1.37
CA LEU A 334 -12.96 -1.86 1.17
C LEU A 334 -12.40 -3.08 0.41
N LEU A 335 -12.92 -4.28 0.66
CA LEU A 335 -12.57 -5.47 -0.12
C LEU A 335 -12.96 -5.30 -1.59
N LEU A 336 -14.17 -4.79 -1.86
CA LEU A 336 -14.62 -4.52 -3.23
C LEU A 336 -13.79 -3.41 -3.89
N ALA A 337 -13.44 -2.37 -3.14
CA ALA A 337 -12.53 -1.31 -3.61
C ALA A 337 -11.16 -1.90 -4.01
N ASN A 338 -10.58 -2.74 -3.15
CA ASN A 338 -9.31 -3.40 -3.43
C ASN A 338 -9.40 -4.36 -4.63
N LEU A 339 -10.54 -5.01 -4.85
CA LEU A 339 -10.77 -5.82 -6.05
C LEU A 339 -10.64 -4.94 -7.31
N PHE A 340 -11.30 -3.78 -7.35
CA PHE A 340 -11.15 -2.84 -8.48
C PHE A 340 -9.74 -2.29 -8.61
N LEU A 341 -9.06 -2.00 -7.51
CA LEU A 341 -7.63 -1.63 -7.52
C LEU A 341 -6.78 -2.73 -8.17
N GLY A 342 -7.04 -3.99 -7.86
CA GLY A 342 -6.34 -5.12 -8.47
C GLY A 342 -6.61 -5.24 -9.97
N ILE A 343 -7.85 -5.03 -10.41
CA ILE A 343 -8.22 -4.98 -11.83
C ILE A 343 -7.50 -3.79 -12.50
N TYR A 344 -7.49 -2.61 -11.87
CA TYR A 344 -6.76 -1.44 -12.36
C TYR A 344 -5.27 -1.73 -12.57
N TYR A 345 -4.61 -2.42 -11.63
CA TYR A 345 -3.21 -2.81 -11.80
C TYR A 345 -2.99 -3.80 -12.94
N ASN A 346 -3.90 -4.75 -13.17
CA ASN A 346 -3.85 -5.60 -14.36
C ASN A 346 -4.00 -4.79 -15.65
N LEU A 347 -4.94 -3.83 -15.69
CA LEU A 347 -5.10 -2.94 -16.82
C LEU A 347 -3.86 -2.08 -17.06
N SER A 348 -3.12 -1.72 -16.02
CA SER A 348 -1.95 -0.84 -16.10
C SER A 348 -0.86 -1.30 -17.06
N ILE A 349 -0.90 -2.58 -17.45
CA ILE A 349 0.08 -3.17 -18.38
C ILE A 349 0.09 -2.46 -19.73
N TRP A 350 -1.04 -1.96 -20.23
CA TRP A 350 -1.12 -1.32 -21.52
C TRP A 350 -0.19 -0.11 -21.66
N TYR A 351 -0.17 0.79 -20.68
CA TYR A 351 0.68 1.98 -20.75
C TYR A 351 2.15 1.69 -20.38
N LYS A 352 2.42 0.57 -19.71
CA LYS A 352 3.78 0.09 -19.45
C LYS A 352 4.39 -0.51 -20.71
N LEU A 353 3.67 -1.38 -21.43
CA LEU A 353 4.14 -2.01 -22.67
C LEU A 353 4.27 -1.01 -23.82
N THR A 354 3.39 0.00 -23.88
CA THR A 354 3.43 1.03 -24.94
C THR A 354 4.32 2.24 -24.58
N GLU A 355 5.07 2.18 -23.48
CA GLU A 355 5.93 3.27 -22.96
C GLU A 355 5.19 4.59 -22.68
N LYS A 356 3.86 4.53 -22.55
CA LYS A 356 2.99 5.69 -22.27
C LYS A 356 2.74 5.89 -20.78
N THR A 357 3.78 5.78 -19.96
CA THR A 357 3.69 5.79 -18.46
C THR A 357 3.05 7.05 -17.88
N LYS A 358 3.03 8.16 -18.62
CA LYS A 358 2.32 9.39 -18.22
C LYS A 358 0.83 9.19 -17.98
N TYR A 359 0.20 8.20 -18.63
CA TYR A 359 -1.21 7.88 -18.36
C TYR A 359 -1.42 7.30 -16.95
N GLY A 360 -0.42 6.60 -16.40
CA GLY A 360 -0.47 6.18 -15.00
C GLY A 360 -0.56 7.37 -14.04
N ALA A 361 0.23 8.45 -14.30
CA ALA A 361 0.15 9.68 -13.52
C ALA A 361 -1.21 10.40 -13.68
N TYR A 362 -1.72 10.51 -14.91
CA TYR A 362 -3.03 11.12 -15.18
C TYR A 362 -4.17 10.37 -14.48
N LEU A 363 -4.15 9.03 -14.51
CA LEU A 363 -5.15 8.21 -13.83
C LEU A 363 -5.06 8.32 -12.30
N SER A 364 -3.85 8.43 -11.74
CA SER A 364 -3.67 8.67 -10.30
C SER A 364 -4.19 10.04 -9.88
N ILE A 365 -3.93 11.10 -10.66
CA ILE A 365 -4.44 12.45 -10.42
C ILE A 365 -5.97 12.47 -10.54
N PHE A 366 -6.53 11.83 -11.57
CA PHE A 366 -7.98 11.68 -11.74
C PHE A 366 -8.62 11.00 -10.51
N GLY A 367 -7.99 9.91 -10.03
CA GLY A 367 -8.41 9.26 -8.79
C GLY A 367 -8.35 10.21 -7.58
N ALA A 368 -7.26 10.99 -7.43
CA ALA A 368 -7.08 11.92 -6.32
C ALA A 368 -8.17 13.01 -6.28
N ILE A 369 -8.56 13.52 -7.44
CA ILE A 369 -9.68 14.49 -7.53
C ILE A 369 -10.98 13.83 -7.06
N ILE A 370 -11.29 12.61 -7.50
CA ILE A 370 -12.49 11.88 -7.07
C ILE A 370 -12.44 11.61 -5.56
N THR A 371 -11.31 11.12 -5.06
CA THR A 371 -11.12 10.81 -3.64
C THR A 371 -11.35 12.04 -2.77
N LEU A 372 -10.72 13.17 -3.10
CA LEU A 372 -10.90 14.42 -2.35
C LEU A 372 -12.37 14.89 -2.40
N SER A 373 -12.95 14.99 -3.59
CA SER A 373 -14.34 15.46 -3.76
C SER A 373 -15.33 14.61 -2.97
N LEU A 374 -15.19 13.28 -3.03
CA LEU A 374 -16.10 12.38 -2.33
C LEU A 374 -15.87 12.37 -0.81
N ASN A 375 -14.63 12.45 -0.33
CA ASN A 375 -14.38 12.52 1.11
C ASN A 375 -14.95 13.82 1.71
N PHE A 376 -14.78 14.97 1.05
CA PHE A 376 -15.37 16.23 1.52
C PHE A 376 -16.90 16.19 1.58
N THR A 377 -17.55 15.41 0.74
CA THR A 377 -19.02 15.30 0.72
C THR A 377 -19.55 14.17 1.60
N LEU A 378 -18.89 13.01 1.62
CA LEU A 378 -19.41 11.82 2.29
C LEU A 378 -18.99 11.70 3.77
N ILE A 379 -17.82 12.20 4.16
CA ILE A 379 -17.37 12.13 5.56
C ILE A 379 -18.32 12.86 6.50
N PRO A 380 -18.74 14.12 6.22
CA PRO A 380 -19.68 14.82 7.10
C PRO A 380 -21.04 14.12 7.24
N LEU A 381 -21.45 13.33 6.25
CA LEU A 381 -22.74 12.64 6.23
C LEU A 381 -22.70 11.23 6.82
N LEU A 382 -21.61 10.49 6.58
CA LEU A 382 -21.53 9.05 6.81
C LEU A 382 -20.33 8.63 7.70
N GLY A 383 -19.53 9.58 8.19
CA GLY A 383 -18.32 9.29 8.95
C GLY A 383 -17.34 8.42 8.16
N PHE A 384 -16.73 7.44 8.81
CA PHE A 384 -15.76 6.54 8.15
C PHE A 384 -16.38 5.60 7.10
N VAL A 385 -17.69 5.38 7.13
CA VAL A 385 -18.40 4.68 6.05
C VAL A 385 -18.28 5.46 4.74
N GLY A 386 -18.31 6.79 4.82
CA GLY A 386 -18.09 7.69 3.69
C GLY A 386 -16.68 7.52 3.08
N CYS A 387 -15.65 7.34 3.90
CA CYS A 387 -14.28 7.04 3.45
C CYS A 387 -14.22 5.75 2.61
N ALA A 388 -14.88 4.69 3.07
CA ALA A 388 -14.91 3.43 2.36
C ALA A 388 -15.60 3.55 0.99
N TRP A 389 -16.74 4.26 0.92
CA TRP A 389 -17.43 4.55 -0.34
C TRP A 389 -16.60 5.41 -1.28
N ALA A 390 -15.93 6.46 -0.78
CA ALA A 390 -15.05 7.30 -1.58
C ALA A 390 -13.92 6.48 -2.22
N THR A 391 -13.32 5.58 -1.46
CA THR A 391 -12.27 4.66 -1.96
C THR A 391 -12.81 3.70 -3.03
N LEU A 392 -13.99 3.11 -2.82
CA LEU A 392 -14.61 2.23 -3.80
C LEU A 392 -14.91 2.95 -5.12
N ILE A 393 -15.55 4.11 -5.05
CA ILE A 393 -15.92 4.89 -6.24
C ILE A 393 -14.66 5.36 -6.97
N CYS A 394 -13.62 5.78 -6.25
CA CYS A 394 -12.33 6.15 -6.83
C CYS A 394 -11.72 5.01 -7.63
N TYR A 395 -11.50 3.84 -7.01
CA TYR A 395 -10.85 2.72 -7.67
C TYR A 395 -11.68 2.13 -8.81
N PHE A 396 -13.01 2.10 -8.66
CA PHE A 396 -13.91 1.75 -9.75
C PHE A 396 -13.76 2.71 -10.94
N SER A 397 -13.81 4.03 -10.70
CA SER A 397 -13.68 5.06 -11.73
C SER A 397 -12.33 5.00 -12.45
N MET A 398 -11.23 4.81 -11.69
CA MET A 398 -9.88 4.62 -12.26
C MET A 398 -9.82 3.36 -13.15
N THR A 399 -10.46 2.28 -12.72
CA THR A 399 -10.55 1.02 -13.48
C THR A 399 -11.28 1.23 -14.79
N VAL A 400 -12.45 1.87 -14.76
CA VAL A 400 -13.27 2.17 -15.94
C VAL A 400 -12.51 3.10 -16.90
N ALA A 401 -11.92 4.18 -16.39
CA ALA A 401 -11.11 5.10 -17.19
C ALA A 401 -9.92 4.41 -17.85
N SER A 402 -9.17 3.58 -17.07
CA SER A 402 -8.03 2.83 -17.60
C SER A 402 -8.43 1.82 -18.68
N TYR A 403 -9.57 1.15 -18.53
CA TYR A 403 -10.11 0.24 -19.54
C TYR A 403 -10.43 0.93 -20.85
N TYR A 404 -11.20 2.04 -20.82
CA TYR A 404 -11.59 2.74 -22.04
C TYR A 404 -10.41 3.41 -22.73
N ILE A 405 -9.50 4.03 -22.00
CA ILE A 405 -8.28 4.63 -22.54
C ILE A 405 -7.38 3.53 -23.12
N GLY A 406 -7.18 2.46 -22.35
CA GLY A 406 -6.35 1.32 -22.77
C GLY A 406 -6.87 0.65 -24.06
N LYS A 407 -8.19 0.48 -24.19
CA LYS A 407 -8.80 -0.09 -25.39
C LYS A 407 -8.47 0.68 -26.67
N ARG A 408 -8.28 2.01 -26.58
CA ARG A 408 -7.90 2.86 -27.72
C ARG A 408 -6.42 2.75 -28.10
N HIS A 409 -5.54 2.45 -27.14
CA HIS A 409 -4.10 2.46 -27.34
C HIS A 409 -3.50 1.05 -27.49
N PHE A 410 -4.06 0.08 -26.78
CA PHE A 410 -3.58 -1.30 -26.77
C PHE A 410 -4.78 -2.23 -26.48
N SER A 411 -5.48 -2.61 -27.52
CA SER A 411 -6.70 -3.42 -27.39
C SER A 411 -6.38 -4.85 -26.95
N VAL A 412 -6.78 -5.18 -25.74
CA VAL A 412 -6.74 -6.55 -25.17
C VAL A 412 -8.17 -7.09 -25.15
N PRO A 413 -8.43 -8.33 -25.61
CA PRO A 413 -9.78 -8.92 -25.67
C PRO A 413 -10.24 -9.41 -24.29
N TYR A 414 -10.36 -8.50 -23.32
CA TYR A 414 -10.83 -8.82 -21.97
C TYR A 414 -12.24 -9.41 -21.99
N GLN A 415 -12.45 -10.46 -21.21
CA GLN A 415 -13.75 -11.14 -21.11
C GLN A 415 -14.69 -10.38 -20.15
N VAL A 416 -14.97 -9.10 -20.43
CA VAL A 416 -15.70 -8.18 -19.54
C VAL A 416 -17.06 -8.76 -19.12
N LYS A 417 -17.80 -9.40 -20.03
CA LYS A 417 -19.11 -10.03 -19.72
C LYS A 417 -18.99 -11.13 -18.67
N ARG A 418 -17.90 -11.93 -18.69
CA ARG A 418 -17.66 -12.98 -17.68
C ARG A 418 -17.24 -12.39 -16.34
N ILE A 419 -16.34 -11.41 -16.39
CA ILE A 419 -15.92 -10.68 -15.17
C ILE A 419 -17.15 -10.04 -14.52
N ALA A 420 -17.99 -9.35 -15.28
CA ALA A 420 -19.21 -8.74 -14.77
C ALA A 420 -20.20 -9.80 -14.21
N LEU A 421 -20.32 -10.98 -14.82
CA LEU A 421 -21.13 -12.08 -14.32
C LEU A 421 -20.62 -12.58 -12.96
N TYR A 422 -19.29 -12.78 -12.81
CA TYR A 422 -18.70 -13.20 -11.53
C TYR A 422 -18.93 -12.17 -10.44
N LEU A 423 -18.75 -10.89 -10.74
CA LEU A 423 -19.02 -9.79 -9.80
C LEU A 423 -20.50 -9.73 -9.42
N PHE A 424 -21.40 -9.87 -10.39
CA PHE A 424 -22.83 -9.86 -10.14
C PHE A 424 -23.27 -11.00 -9.23
N VAL A 425 -22.85 -12.24 -9.53
CA VAL A 425 -23.17 -13.41 -8.68
C VAL A 425 -22.60 -13.22 -7.27
N THR A 426 -21.39 -12.69 -7.16
CA THR A 426 -20.76 -12.37 -5.87
C THR A 426 -21.58 -11.38 -5.06
N LEU A 427 -22.04 -10.28 -5.69
CA LEU A 427 -22.87 -9.30 -5.01
C LEU A 427 -24.23 -9.87 -4.61
N CYS A 428 -24.84 -10.75 -5.43
CA CYS A 428 -26.06 -11.44 -5.03
C CYS A 428 -25.83 -12.32 -3.79
N ILE A 429 -24.73 -13.07 -3.74
CA ILE A 429 -24.35 -13.87 -2.55
C ILE A 429 -24.11 -12.96 -1.34
N TYR A 430 -23.36 -11.87 -1.51
CA TYR A 430 -23.09 -10.91 -0.45
C TYR A 430 -24.38 -10.34 0.14
N PHE A 431 -25.30 -9.87 -0.69
CA PHE A 431 -26.58 -9.34 -0.21
C PHE A 431 -27.44 -10.41 0.44
N CYS A 432 -27.41 -11.65 -0.07
CA CYS A 432 -28.07 -12.76 0.59
C CYS A 432 -27.52 -12.97 2.01
N ILE A 433 -26.20 -13.00 2.19
CA ILE A 433 -25.56 -13.13 3.51
C ILE A 433 -25.92 -11.94 4.41
N TYR A 434 -25.88 -10.73 3.88
CA TYR A 434 -26.15 -9.49 4.62
C TYR A 434 -27.57 -9.45 5.19
N PHE A 435 -28.57 -9.88 4.42
CA PHE A 435 -29.96 -9.79 4.83
C PHE A 435 -30.48 -11.03 5.57
N THR A 436 -29.84 -12.19 5.44
CA THR A 436 -30.39 -13.43 6.02
C THR A 436 -29.82 -13.78 7.40
N ASN A 437 -28.69 -13.18 7.80
CA ASN A 437 -27.99 -13.50 9.06
C ASN A 437 -27.83 -15.00 9.33
N LEU A 438 -27.61 -15.80 8.27
CA LEU A 438 -27.44 -17.24 8.38
C LEU A 438 -26.11 -17.59 9.04
N ASN A 439 -26.04 -18.76 9.66
CA ASN A 439 -24.81 -19.28 10.27
C ASN A 439 -23.69 -19.41 9.21
N MET A 440 -22.46 -19.15 9.63
CA MET A 440 -21.27 -19.18 8.75
C MET A 440 -21.13 -20.52 8.00
N TRP A 441 -21.55 -21.64 8.59
CA TRP A 441 -21.51 -22.95 7.93
C TRP A 441 -22.49 -23.04 6.74
N ILE A 442 -23.68 -22.45 6.87
CA ILE A 442 -24.65 -22.37 5.77
C ILE A 442 -24.12 -21.41 4.70
N ASN A 443 -23.58 -20.26 5.12
CA ASN A 443 -22.98 -19.30 4.20
C ASN A 443 -21.77 -19.88 3.43
N SER A 444 -21.04 -20.83 4.02
CA SER A 444 -19.95 -21.54 3.33
C SER A 444 -20.43 -22.38 2.13
N LEU A 445 -21.69 -22.83 2.12
CA LEU A 445 -22.28 -23.49 0.97
C LEU A 445 -22.42 -22.57 -0.24
N PHE A 446 -22.64 -21.26 -0.03
CA PHE A 446 -22.63 -20.28 -1.12
C PHE A 446 -21.24 -20.13 -1.76
N LEU A 447 -20.19 -20.13 -0.95
CA LEU A 447 -18.82 -20.12 -1.47
C LEU A 447 -18.52 -21.38 -2.29
N LEU A 448 -18.88 -22.55 -1.77
CA LEU A 448 -18.72 -23.81 -2.49
C LEU A 448 -19.53 -23.81 -3.80
N GLY A 449 -20.78 -23.34 -3.75
CA GLY A 449 -21.64 -23.17 -4.92
C GLY A 449 -21.02 -22.24 -5.97
N PHE A 450 -20.45 -21.13 -5.53
CA PHE A 450 -19.72 -20.20 -6.42
C PHE A 450 -18.49 -20.87 -7.07
N VAL A 451 -17.70 -21.61 -6.31
CA VAL A 451 -16.52 -22.34 -6.84
C VAL A 451 -16.96 -23.38 -7.87
N ILE A 452 -18.02 -24.15 -7.59
CA ILE A 452 -18.58 -25.14 -8.53
C ILE A 452 -19.10 -24.43 -9.79
N PHE A 453 -19.80 -23.31 -9.64
CA PHE A 453 -20.32 -22.52 -10.76
C PHE A 453 -19.17 -22.06 -11.67
N VAL A 454 -18.10 -21.47 -11.11
CA VAL A 454 -16.92 -21.05 -11.86
C VAL A 454 -16.24 -22.24 -12.54
N TYR A 455 -16.05 -23.35 -11.81
CA TYR A 455 -15.45 -24.56 -12.37
C TYR A 455 -16.22 -25.09 -13.58
N ARG A 456 -17.57 -25.17 -13.52
CA ARG A 456 -18.40 -25.61 -14.64
C ARG A 456 -18.28 -24.67 -15.85
N LEU A 457 -18.21 -23.35 -15.64
CA LEU A 457 -18.08 -22.37 -16.72
C LEU A 457 -16.68 -22.37 -17.39
N GLU A 458 -15.63 -22.71 -16.64
CA GLU A 458 -14.24 -22.67 -17.13
C GLU A 458 -13.68 -24.05 -17.52
N LYS A 459 -14.35 -25.15 -17.14
CA LYS A 459 -13.91 -26.54 -17.36
C LYS A 459 -13.46 -26.87 -18.81
N PRO A 460 -14.12 -26.40 -19.88
CA PRO A 460 -13.69 -26.67 -21.26
C PRO A 460 -12.35 -26.01 -21.62
N LYS A 461 -11.86 -25.08 -20.82
CA LYS A 461 -10.65 -24.30 -21.09
C LYS A 461 -9.45 -24.73 -20.26
N LEU A 462 -9.66 -25.47 -19.17
CA LEU A 462 -8.61 -26.08 -18.36
C LEU A 462 -7.93 -27.28 -19.04
N SER A 463 -8.48 -27.77 -20.14
CA SER A 463 -7.83 -28.78 -21.00
C SER A 463 -6.71 -28.21 -21.89
N LEU A 464 -6.23 -27.00 -21.63
CA LEU A 464 -5.02 -26.48 -22.24
C LEU A 464 -3.83 -27.26 -21.68
N LYS A 465 -3.27 -28.08 -22.56
CA LYS A 465 -2.05 -28.88 -22.44
C LYS A 465 -1.04 -28.23 -21.49
N LEU A 466 -0.77 -28.92 -20.40
CA LEU A 466 0.48 -28.84 -19.66
C LEU A 466 1.64 -29.28 -20.52
#